data_85e75e3646b5b26827aad229f2918bf8
#
_entry.id   85e75e3646b5b26827aad229f2918bf8
#
_cell.length_a   1.000
_cell.length_b   1.000
_cell.length_c   1.000
_cell.angle_alpha   90.00
_cell.angle_beta   90.00
_cell.angle_gamma   90.00
#
_symmetry.space_group_name_H-M   'P 1'
#
loop_
_entity.id
_entity.type
_entity.pdbx_description
1 polymer ?
#
loop_
_entity_poly.entity_id
_entity_poly.type
_entity_poly.pdbx_seq_one_letter_code
_entity_poly.pdbx_strand_id
1 'polypeptide(L)'
;KAMSLKKVFLVALAGGVLGGGIVIGGCAVYNRYSSQTVTQDNRKGKTVTSNIKVTETNQATKAFNKVKNAVVSVEAYSSSDNSLDSLFGNFGGGKSAKETSESEGSGVIYKKSGNTAFIVTNNHVIAGSNKVEVLMSNGKKLPATVVGHDAISDLAVLKINAQDVTEVASFGNSDDIQVGQTALAIGSPLGSEYATSLTEGIISAKKRTIDVTNSQGVTTGQETVIQ
;
A
#
# COMPACT_ATOMS: atom_id res chain seq x y z
N LYS A 1 27.38 -43.32 74.82
CA LYS A 1 28.76 -43.03 74.44
C LYS A 1 28.74 -41.72 73.61
N ALA A 2 29.26 -40.65 74.18
CA ALA A 2 29.38 -39.36 73.49
C ALA A 2 30.34 -39.50 72.29
N MET A 3 29.91 -39.06 71.14
CA MET A 3 30.76 -39.04 69.97
C MET A 3 31.87 -38.01 70.12
N SER A 4 33.11 -38.40 69.82
CA SER A 4 34.26 -37.49 69.96
C SER A 4 34.11 -36.29 69.01
N LEU A 5 34.47 -35.10 69.50
CA LEU A 5 34.37 -33.80 68.82
C LEU A 5 34.93 -33.85 67.37
N LYS A 6 35.99 -34.63 67.16
CA LYS A 6 36.61 -34.86 65.84
C LYS A 6 35.69 -35.59 64.88
N LYS A 7 34.86 -36.58 65.36
CA LYS A 7 33.88 -37.29 64.52
C LYS A 7 32.68 -36.42 64.14
N VAL A 8 32.24 -35.57 65.08
CA VAL A 8 31.17 -34.62 64.80
C VAL A 8 31.61 -33.60 63.73
N PHE A 9 32.83 -33.12 63.83
CA PHE A 9 33.38 -32.18 62.86
C PHE A 9 33.53 -32.80 61.48
N LEU A 10 33.97 -34.07 61.42
CA LEU A 10 34.13 -34.79 60.15
C LEU A 10 32.81 -35.08 59.45
N VAL A 11 31.75 -35.40 60.21
CA VAL A 11 30.42 -35.63 59.68
C VAL A 11 29.80 -34.29 59.21
N ALA A 12 29.98 -33.20 59.95
CA ALA A 12 29.54 -31.88 59.54
C ALA A 12 30.24 -31.39 58.25
N LEU A 13 31.55 -31.63 58.14
CA LEU A 13 32.32 -31.27 56.98
C LEU A 13 31.89 -32.09 55.74
N ALA A 14 31.67 -33.40 55.87
CA ALA A 14 31.17 -34.27 54.81
C ALA A 14 29.75 -33.86 54.35
N GLY A 15 28.86 -33.50 55.33
CA GLY A 15 27.53 -33.01 55.00
C GLY A 15 27.54 -31.66 54.26
N GLY A 16 28.45 -30.76 54.65
CA GLY A 16 28.62 -29.47 54.00
C GLY A 16 29.13 -29.58 52.56
N VAL A 17 30.09 -30.46 52.32
CA VAL A 17 30.60 -30.70 50.94
C VAL A 17 29.56 -31.34 50.03
N LEU A 18 28.82 -32.32 50.53
CA LEU A 18 27.73 -32.97 49.78
C LEU A 18 26.60 -32.00 49.51
N GLY A 19 26.16 -31.22 50.51
CA GLY A 19 25.10 -30.22 50.35
C GLY A 19 25.47 -29.10 49.40
N GLY A 20 26.70 -28.55 49.52
CA GLY A 20 27.25 -27.55 48.63
C GLY A 20 27.41 -28.02 47.20
N GLY A 21 27.84 -29.27 47.01
CA GLY A 21 27.98 -29.87 45.68
C GLY A 21 26.65 -30.04 44.95
N ILE A 22 25.58 -30.38 45.65
CA ILE A 22 24.24 -30.51 45.09
C ILE A 22 23.71 -29.13 44.67
N VAL A 23 23.91 -28.10 45.48
CA VAL A 23 23.43 -26.74 45.17
C VAL A 23 24.22 -26.16 43.99
N ILE A 24 25.54 -26.30 43.95
CA ILE A 24 26.36 -25.80 42.82
C ILE A 24 26.06 -26.60 41.55
N GLY A 25 25.93 -27.92 41.64
CA GLY A 25 25.56 -28.78 40.53
C GLY A 25 24.13 -28.49 40.00
N GLY A 26 23.17 -28.28 40.90
CA GLY A 26 21.80 -27.91 40.55
C GLY A 26 21.72 -26.53 39.85
N CYS A 27 22.45 -25.54 40.34
CA CYS A 27 22.55 -24.23 39.70
C CYS A 27 23.24 -24.32 38.33
N ALA A 28 24.26 -25.13 38.17
CA ALA A 28 24.94 -25.31 36.88
C ALA A 28 24.06 -26.01 35.87
N VAL A 29 23.29 -27.04 36.27
CA VAL A 29 22.32 -27.71 35.43
C VAL A 29 21.13 -26.80 35.10
N TYR A 30 20.60 -26.08 36.08
CA TYR A 30 19.52 -25.11 35.88
C TYR A 30 19.98 -23.99 34.91
N ASN A 31 21.15 -23.42 35.07
CA ASN A 31 21.72 -22.44 34.14
C ASN A 31 21.93 -23.01 32.74
N ARG A 32 22.29 -24.29 32.61
CA ARG A 32 22.47 -24.93 31.32
C ARG A 32 21.15 -25.26 30.61
N TYR A 33 20.06 -25.49 31.36
CA TYR A 33 18.73 -25.74 30.84
C TYR A 33 17.91 -24.44 30.63
N SER A 34 18.12 -23.43 31.45
CA SER A 34 17.43 -22.13 31.32
C SER A 34 18.19 -21.11 30.47
N SER A 35 19.43 -21.39 30.06
CA SER A 35 20.17 -20.57 29.12
C SER A 35 19.75 -20.90 27.69
N GLN A 36 18.50 -20.62 27.35
CA GLN A 36 18.28 -19.97 26.07
C GLN A 36 18.79 -18.55 26.25
N THR A 37 20.10 -18.40 26.16
CA THR A 37 20.76 -17.11 26.15
C THR A 37 20.26 -16.34 24.94
N VAL A 38 19.38 -15.38 25.18
CA VAL A 38 19.38 -14.16 24.38
C VAL A 38 20.76 -13.58 24.56
N THR A 39 21.66 -13.85 23.65
CA THR A 39 22.95 -13.19 23.56
C THR A 39 22.62 -11.73 23.21
N GLN A 40 22.56 -10.88 24.23
CA GLN A 40 22.66 -9.44 24.03
C GLN A 40 24.08 -9.19 23.50
N ASP A 41 24.19 -9.23 22.17
CA ASP A 41 25.40 -8.79 21.48
C ASP A 41 25.44 -7.27 21.59
N ASN A 42 26.23 -6.81 22.57
CA ASN A 42 26.43 -5.40 22.91
C ASN A 42 27.32 -4.73 21.85
N ARG A 43 27.07 -4.99 20.57
CA ARG A 43 27.71 -4.33 19.44
C ARG A 43 26.85 -3.13 19.02
N LYS A 44 27.39 -1.96 19.25
CA LYS A 44 26.86 -0.67 18.81
C LYS A 44 26.24 -0.77 17.41
N GLY A 45 24.92 -0.62 17.31
CA GLY A 45 24.25 -0.13 16.12
C GLY A 45 24.16 -1.06 14.92
N LYS A 46 24.34 -2.38 15.06
CA LYS A 46 24.07 -3.31 13.96
C LYS A 46 22.63 -3.83 14.05
N THR A 47 21.75 -3.27 13.23
CA THR A 47 20.41 -3.82 13.01
C THR A 47 20.56 -5.24 12.47
N VAL A 48 20.18 -6.25 13.26
CA VAL A 48 20.08 -7.62 12.77
C VAL A 48 18.77 -7.71 11.98
N THR A 49 18.87 -7.56 10.66
CA THR A 49 17.75 -7.84 9.76
C THR A 49 17.57 -9.35 9.70
N SER A 50 16.46 -9.83 10.24
CA SER A 50 16.02 -11.21 10.05
C SER A 50 15.63 -11.38 8.57
N ASN A 51 16.37 -12.22 7.84
CA ASN A 51 16.00 -12.63 6.48
C ASN A 51 14.90 -13.70 6.52
N ILE A 52 13.78 -13.37 7.16
CA ILE A 52 12.59 -14.23 7.09
C ILE A 52 11.98 -14.01 5.72
N LYS A 53 12.16 -14.96 4.83
CA LYS A 53 11.49 -14.97 3.53
C LYS A 53 10.03 -15.41 3.77
N VAL A 54 9.17 -14.44 4.05
CA VAL A 54 7.73 -14.70 4.13
C VAL A 54 7.23 -14.93 2.71
N THR A 55 6.95 -16.18 2.37
CA THR A 55 6.35 -16.57 1.08
C THR A 55 4.89 -16.94 1.32
N GLU A 56 4.11 -16.02 1.86
CA GLU A 56 2.67 -16.21 1.93
C GLU A 56 2.01 -15.72 0.65
N THR A 57 1.60 -16.65 -0.20
CA THR A 57 0.80 -16.37 -1.40
C THR A 57 -0.64 -16.73 -1.10
N ASN A 58 -1.42 -15.78 -0.62
CA ASN A 58 -2.86 -15.91 -0.41
C ASN A 58 -3.64 -15.52 -1.69
N GLN A 59 -4.97 -15.66 -1.67
CA GLN A 59 -5.82 -15.32 -2.82
C GLN A 59 -5.78 -13.82 -3.15
N ALA A 60 -5.69 -12.94 -2.14
CA ALA A 60 -5.58 -11.50 -2.33
C ALA A 60 -4.29 -11.13 -3.07
N THR A 61 -3.15 -11.70 -2.66
CA THR A 61 -1.85 -11.51 -3.34
C THR A 61 -1.90 -11.99 -4.80
N LYS A 62 -2.57 -13.12 -5.07
CA LYS A 62 -2.73 -13.63 -6.44
C LYS A 62 -3.59 -12.70 -7.29
N ALA A 63 -4.72 -12.25 -6.75
CA ALA A 63 -5.63 -11.33 -7.43
C ALA A 63 -4.93 -9.99 -7.72
N PHE A 64 -4.25 -9.43 -6.73
CA PHE A 64 -3.46 -8.20 -6.88
C PHE A 64 -2.42 -8.32 -7.98
N ASN A 65 -1.59 -9.36 -7.96
CA ASN A 65 -0.54 -9.56 -8.95
C ASN A 65 -1.08 -9.73 -10.37
N LYS A 66 -2.32 -10.20 -10.53
CA LYS A 66 -2.98 -10.37 -11.83
C LYS A 66 -3.44 -9.05 -12.45
N VAL A 67 -3.72 -8.03 -11.65
CA VAL A 67 -4.34 -6.79 -12.16
C VAL A 67 -3.55 -5.52 -11.87
N LYS A 68 -2.52 -5.57 -11.01
CA LYS A 68 -1.78 -4.37 -10.59
C LYS A 68 -1.19 -3.55 -11.75
N ASN A 69 -0.79 -4.20 -12.84
CA ASN A 69 -0.23 -3.51 -14.00
C ASN A 69 -1.29 -2.89 -14.91
N ALA A 70 -2.56 -3.23 -14.69
CA ALA A 70 -3.70 -2.58 -15.35
C ALA A 70 -4.22 -1.37 -14.55
N VAL A 71 -3.77 -1.17 -13.30
CA VAL A 71 -4.10 0.00 -12.48
C VAL A 71 -3.00 1.04 -12.63
N VAL A 72 -3.40 2.28 -12.88
CA VAL A 72 -2.50 3.41 -13.17
C VAL A 72 -2.89 4.63 -12.34
N SER A 73 -1.96 5.56 -12.14
CA SER A 73 -2.29 6.89 -11.62
C SER A 73 -2.60 7.82 -12.78
N VAL A 74 -3.64 8.62 -12.64
CA VAL A 74 -4.00 9.67 -13.59
C VAL A 74 -3.66 11.00 -12.95
N GLU A 75 -2.84 11.79 -13.64
CA GLU A 75 -2.41 13.12 -13.19
C GLU A 75 -2.95 14.16 -14.18
N ALA A 76 -3.67 15.13 -13.67
CA ALA A 76 -4.26 16.20 -14.45
C ALA A 76 -3.64 17.53 -14.08
N TYR A 77 -3.30 18.31 -15.10
CA TYR A 77 -2.63 19.61 -14.96
C TYR A 77 -3.51 20.69 -15.55
N SER A 78 -3.65 21.82 -14.85
CA SER A 78 -4.19 23.02 -15.43
C SER A 78 -3.09 24.07 -15.54
N SER A 79 -3.01 24.75 -16.66
CA SER A 79 -2.20 25.94 -16.76
C SER A 79 -3.04 27.10 -16.25
N SER A 80 -2.82 27.51 -15.02
CA SER A 80 -3.23 28.86 -14.65
C SER A 80 -2.38 29.82 -15.48
N ASP A 81 -2.96 30.39 -16.53
CA ASP A 81 -2.43 31.56 -17.21
C ASP A 81 -2.41 32.74 -16.22
N ASN A 82 -1.50 32.69 -15.28
CA ASN A 82 -1.06 33.90 -14.59
C ASN A 82 -0.21 34.68 -15.58
N SER A 83 -0.90 35.44 -16.45
CA SER A 83 -0.30 36.32 -17.44
C SER A 83 0.66 37.34 -16.78
N LEU A 84 0.62 37.54 -15.48
CA LEU A 84 1.57 38.29 -14.70
C LEU A 84 2.92 37.59 -14.53
N ASP A 85 2.94 36.27 -14.30
CA ASP A 85 4.17 35.49 -14.15
C ASP A 85 4.90 35.30 -15.51
N SER A 86 4.14 35.23 -16.58
CA SER A 86 4.70 35.21 -17.95
C SER A 86 5.33 36.54 -18.34
N LEU A 87 4.82 37.67 -17.79
CA LEU A 87 5.34 39.00 -18.08
C LEU A 87 6.61 39.33 -17.27
N PHE A 88 6.74 38.79 -16.05
CA PHE A 88 7.89 39.01 -15.16
C PHE A 88 8.94 37.90 -15.23
N GLY A 89 8.59 36.70 -15.65
CA GLY A 89 9.52 35.54 -15.76
C GLY A 89 10.61 35.72 -16.80
N ASN A 90 10.46 36.64 -17.76
CA ASN A 90 11.47 36.89 -18.79
C ASN A 90 12.56 37.90 -18.37
N PHE A 91 12.47 38.51 -17.19
CA PHE A 91 13.44 39.48 -16.70
C PHE A 91 14.40 39.02 -15.60
N GLY A 92 14.17 37.81 -15.06
CA GLY A 92 15.07 37.22 -14.05
C GLY A 92 15.30 35.78 -14.36
N GLY A 93 16.53 35.41 -14.75
CA GLY A 93 16.97 34.05 -15.09
C GLY A 93 16.44 33.00 -14.10
N GLY A 94 15.29 32.44 -14.37
CA GLY A 94 14.53 31.67 -13.42
C GLY A 94 14.20 30.29 -13.94
N LYS A 95 14.23 29.42 -13.04
CA LYS A 95 13.81 28.03 -13.07
C LYS A 95 12.43 27.93 -13.71
N SER A 96 12.30 27.09 -14.74
CA SER A 96 11.01 26.62 -15.23
C SER A 96 10.12 26.28 -14.06
N ALA A 97 8.95 26.88 -13.97
CA ALA A 97 7.94 26.51 -12.98
C ALA A 97 7.69 25.01 -13.15
N LYS A 98 7.95 24.23 -12.11
CA LYS A 98 7.67 22.82 -12.09
C LYS A 98 6.15 22.69 -12.20
N GLU A 99 5.65 22.16 -13.32
CA GLU A 99 4.24 21.84 -13.46
C GLU A 99 3.85 20.96 -12.27
N THR A 100 2.94 21.42 -11.45
CA THR A 100 2.39 20.66 -10.33
C THR A 100 1.06 20.12 -10.77
N SER A 101 0.83 18.80 -10.61
CA SER A 101 -0.48 18.23 -10.84
C SER A 101 -1.50 18.86 -9.91
N GLU A 102 -2.61 19.35 -10.44
CA GLU A 102 -3.70 19.94 -9.66
C GLU A 102 -4.68 18.89 -9.15
N SER A 103 -4.80 17.78 -9.89
CA SER A 103 -5.65 16.66 -9.52
C SER A 103 -4.97 15.34 -9.86
N GLU A 104 -5.10 14.39 -8.96
CA GLU A 104 -4.56 13.04 -9.11
C GLU A 104 -5.62 12.01 -8.71
N GLY A 105 -5.64 10.87 -9.40
CA GLY A 105 -6.58 9.80 -9.13
C GLY A 105 -6.15 8.48 -9.73
N SER A 106 -7.01 7.50 -9.62
CA SER A 106 -6.80 6.15 -10.15
C SER A 106 -7.42 6.00 -11.53
N GLY A 107 -6.80 5.18 -12.37
CA GLY A 107 -7.35 4.74 -13.64
C GLY A 107 -7.17 3.24 -13.83
N VAL A 108 -8.01 2.64 -14.68
CA VAL A 108 -7.95 1.22 -15.00
C VAL A 108 -7.86 1.04 -16.52
N ILE A 109 -6.80 0.38 -16.98
CA ILE A 109 -6.66 -0.02 -18.39
C ILE A 109 -7.60 -1.18 -18.63
N TYR A 110 -8.66 -0.98 -19.44
CA TYR A 110 -9.68 -1.98 -19.68
C TYR A 110 -9.71 -2.53 -21.12
N LYS A 111 -9.01 -1.88 -22.05
CA LYS A 111 -8.97 -2.29 -23.44
C LYS A 111 -7.65 -1.93 -24.11
N LYS A 112 -7.14 -2.83 -24.92
CA LYS A 112 -6.01 -2.58 -25.85
C LYS A 112 -6.45 -2.90 -27.27
N SER A 113 -6.21 -2.00 -28.20
CA SER A 113 -6.56 -2.15 -29.61
C SER A 113 -5.42 -1.59 -30.46
N GLY A 114 -4.68 -2.46 -31.12
CA GLY A 114 -3.48 -2.07 -31.87
C GLY A 114 -2.47 -1.36 -30.96
N ASN A 115 -2.09 -0.15 -31.35
CA ASN A 115 -1.11 0.67 -30.62
C ASN A 115 -1.77 1.63 -29.59
N THR A 116 -3.05 1.45 -29.30
CA THR A 116 -3.82 2.29 -28.38
C THR A 116 -4.34 1.47 -27.21
N ALA A 117 -4.22 1.99 -25.99
CA ALA A 117 -4.87 1.47 -24.80
C ALA A 117 -5.87 2.49 -24.27
N PHE A 118 -6.98 1.98 -23.72
CA PHE A 118 -8.05 2.78 -23.15
C PHE A 118 -8.12 2.58 -21.65
N ILE A 119 -8.30 3.70 -20.94
CA ILE A 119 -8.34 3.77 -19.50
C ILE A 119 -9.65 4.40 -19.09
N VAL A 120 -10.31 3.83 -18.09
CA VAL A 120 -11.42 4.46 -17.40
C VAL A 120 -10.91 5.11 -16.11
N THR A 121 -11.38 6.32 -15.83
CA THR A 121 -11.10 7.08 -14.60
C THR A 121 -12.33 7.91 -14.24
N ASN A 122 -12.29 8.65 -13.15
CA ASN A 122 -13.36 9.57 -12.78
C ASN A 122 -13.26 10.90 -13.53
N ASN A 123 -14.41 11.47 -13.86
CA ASN A 123 -14.48 12.77 -14.52
C ASN A 123 -13.90 13.89 -13.66
N HIS A 124 -14.17 13.91 -12.34
CA HIS A 124 -13.64 14.94 -11.45
C HIS A 124 -12.11 14.98 -11.41
N VAL A 125 -11.41 13.86 -11.70
CA VAL A 125 -9.95 13.80 -11.76
C VAL A 125 -9.40 14.65 -12.91
N ILE A 126 -10.12 14.69 -14.05
CA ILE A 126 -9.64 15.37 -15.27
C ILE A 126 -10.39 16.69 -15.57
N ALA A 127 -11.42 17.00 -14.79
CA ALA A 127 -12.26 18.17 -15.04
C ALA A 127 -11.45 19.46 -14.92
N GLY A 128 -11.57 20.35 -15.92
CA GLY A 128 -10.86 21.63 -15.93
C GLY A 128 -9.37 21.55 -16.32
N SER A 129 -8.84 20.35 -16.54
CA SER A 129 -7.44 20.21 -16.95
C SER A 129 -7.26 20.44 -18.45
N ASN A 130 -6.09 20.95 -18.81
CA ASN A 130 -5.68 21.10 -20.23
C ASN A 130 -4.62 20.04 -20.65
N LYS A 131 -4.04 19.34 -19.69
CA LYS A 131 -3.07 18.27 -19.91
C LYS A 131 -3.36 17.12 -18.95
N VAL A 132 -3.33 15.90 -19.46
CA VAL A 132 -3.49 14.68 -18.64
C VAL A 132 -2.32 13.76 -18.94
N GLU A 133 -1.73 13.22 -17.91
CA GLU A 133 -0.69 12.19 -17.97
C GLU A 133 -1.12 10.97 -17.16
N VAL A 134 -0.59 9.82 -17.56
CA VAL A 134 -0.82 8.55 -16.88
C VAL A 134 0.53 8.00 -16.42
N LEU A 135 0.66 7.78 -15.12
CA LEU A 135 1.79 7.10 -14.52
C LEU A 135 1.49 5.61 -14.44
N MET A 136 2.27 4.83 -15.20
CA MET A 136 2.19 3.39 -15.27
C MET A 136 2.83 2.73 -14.05
N SER A 137 2.48 1.47 -13.74
CA SER A 137 3.08 0.68 -12.66
C SER A 137 4.60 0.50 -12.75
N ASN A 138 5.18 0.66 -13.94
CA ASN A 138 6.63 0.63 -14.18
C ASN A 138 7.32 1.99 -13.97
N GLY A 139 6.61 3.01 -13.51
CA GLY A 139 7.11 4.36 -13.28
C GLY A 139 7.16 5.26 -14.51
N LYS A 140 6.76 4.78 -15.69
CA LYS A 140 6.71 5.61 -16.90
C LYS A 140 5.49 6.52 -16.87
N LYS A 141 5.68 7.79 -17.21
CA LYS A 141 4.62 8.75 -17.49
C LYS A 141 4.34 8.80 -18.99
N LEU A 142 3.09 8.66 -19.36
CA LEU A 142 2.63 8.71 -20.75
C LEU A 142 1.58 9.82 -20.90
N PRO A 143 1.66 10.64 -21.96
CA PRO A 143 0.62 11.60 -22.26
C PRO A 143 -0.68 10.87 -22.61
N ALA A 144 -1.78 11.36 -22.05
CA ALA A 144 -3.09 10.82 -22.30
C ALA A 144 -3.99 11.82 -23.03
N THR A 145 -4.87 11.31 -23.88
CA THR A 145 -5.88 12.11 -24.56
C THR A 145 -7.25 11.70 -24.04
N VAL A 146 -8.09 12.66 -23.66
CA VAL A 146 -9.47 12.42 -23.28
C VAL A 146 -10.26 12.00 -24.52
N VAL A 147 -10.90 10.84 -24.46
CA VAL A 147 -11.79 10.30 -25.51
C VAL A 147 -13.22 10.80 -25.32
N GLY A 148 -13.66 10.84 -24.07
CA GLY A 148 -14.96 11.31 -23.66
C GLY A 148 -15.08 11.29 -22.15
N HIS A 149 -16.05 12.03 -21.65
CA HIS A 149 -16.36 12.08 -20.21
C HIS A 149 -17.83 12.39 -19.99
N ASP A 150 -18.33 12.03 -18.83
CA ASP A 150 -19.68 12.35 -18.38
C ASP A 150 -19.62 12.78 -16.90
N ALA A 151 -20.06 14.02 -16.67
CA ALA A 151 -20.05 14.61 -15.34
C ALA A 151 -21.16 14.06 -14.43
N ILE A 152 -22.23 13.48 -15.02
CA ILE A 152 -23.35 12.93 -14.24
C ILE A 152 -22.94 11.60 -13.62
N SER A 153 -22.36 10.70 -14.40
CA SER A 153 -21.87 9.41 -13.92
C SER A 153 -20.46 9.48 -13.32
N ASP A 154 -19.83 10.66 -13.34
CA ASP A 154 -18.44 10.88 -12.93
C ASP A 154 -17.44 9.93 -13.60
N LEU A 155 -17.65 9.64 -14.89
CA LEU A 155 -16.78 8.77 -15.66
C LEU A 155 -16.03 9.53 -16.75
N ALA A 156 -14.79 9.13 -17.00
CA ALA A 156 -14.00 9.59 -18.14
C ALA A 156 -13.23 8.43 -18.76
N VAL A 157 -13.05 8.51 -20.07
CA VAL A 157 -12.25 7.57 -20.85
C VAL A 157 -11.05 8.30 -21.46
N LEU A 158 -9.87 7.77 -21.19
CA LEU A 158 -8.60 8.25 -21.73
C LEU A 158 -8.03 7.24 -22.72
N LYS A 159 -7.18 7.70 -23.62
CA LYS A 159 -6.35 6.84 -24.47
C LYS A 159 -4.89 7.21 -24.33
N ILE A 160 -4.02 6.17 -24.36
CA ILE A 160 -2.56 6.27 -24.33
C ILE A 160 -1.94 5.38 -25.42
N ASN A 161 -0.64 5.55 -25.68
CA ASN A 161 0.14 4.59 -26.47
C ASN A 161 0.23 3.26 -25.71
N ALA A 162 -0.07 2.14 -26.39
CA ALA A 162 -0.14 0.82 -25.79
C ALA A 162 1.20 0.06 -25.74
N GLN A 163 2.31 0.68 -26.15
CA GLN A 163 3.61 -0.01 -26.24
C GLN A 163 4.07 -0.59 -24.90
N ASP A 164 3.84 0.14 -23.80
CA ASP A 164 4.23 -0.26 -22.45
C ASP A 164 3.11 -0.96 -21.67
N VAL A 165 1.95 -1.20 -22.29
CA VAL A 165 0.80 -1.87 -21.67
C VAL A 165 0.95 -3.38 -21.75
N THR A 166 1.19 -4.01 -20.63
CA THR A 166 1.38 -5.46 -20.49
C THR A 166 0.12 -6.20 -20.10
N GLU A 167 -0.77 -5.54 -19.34
CA GLU A 167 -1.99 -6.14 -18.78
C GLU A 167 -3.18 -5.23 -18.99
N VAL A 168 -4.35 -5.86 -19.10
CA VAL A 168 -5.65 -5.21 -19.26
C VAL A 168 -6.61 -5.86 -18.27
N ALA A 169 -7.34 -5.06 -17.51
CA ALA A 169 -8.36 -5.54 -16.59
C ALA A 169 -9.61 -5.97 -17.36
N SER A 170 -10.28 -6.99 -16.86
CA SER A 170 -11.59 -7.42 -17.37
C SER A 170 -12.69 -6.98 -16.42
N PHE A 171 -13.77 -6.42 -16.96
CA PHE A 171 -14.96 -6.12 -16.16
C PHE A 171 -15.70 -7.42 -15.80
N GLY A 172 -16.14 -7.51 -14.55
CA GLY A 172 -17.07 -8.51 -14.08
C GLY A 172 -18.51 -8.02 -14.17
N ASN A 173 -19.44 -8.91 -13.85
CA ASN A 173 -20.86 -8.55 -13.71
C ASN A 173 -21.14 -8.16 -12.25
N SER A 174 -21.50 -6.90 -12.02
CA SER A 174 -21.80 -6.40 -10.67
C SER A 174 -23.07 -7.01 -10.05
N ASP A 175 -23.95 -7.61 -10.86
CA ASP A 175 -25.14 -8.31 -10.36
C ASP A 175 -24.80 -9.65 -9.68
N ASP A 176 -23.66 -10.24 -10.00
CA ASP A 176 -23.22 -11.54 -9.45
C ASP A 176 -22.54 -11.44 -8.08
N ILE A 177 -22.14 -10.25 -7.65
CA ILE A 177 -21.50 -10.05 -6.35
C ILE A 177 -22.49 -10.35 -5.21
N GLN A 178 -21.96 -10.73 -4.04
CA GLN A 178 -22.73 -11.06 -2.85
C GLN A 178 -22.30 -10.23 -1.65
N VAL A 179 -23.27 -9.83 -0.81
CA VAL A 179 -22.99 -9.19 0.47
C VAL A 179 -22.20 -10.18 1.36
N GLY A 180 -21.14 -9.70 2.00
CA GLY A 180 -20.19 -10.51 2.74
C GLY A 180 -19.03 -11.09 1.91
N GLN A 181 -19.07 -10.97 0.59
CA GLN A 181 -17.98 -11.40 -0.29
C GLN A 181 -16.76 -10.50 -0.08
N THR A 182 -15.57 -11.11 -0.03
CA THR A 182 -14.30 -10.37 0.00
C THR A 182 -14.13 -9.50 -1.24
N ALA A 183 -13.76 -8.25 -1.02
CA ALA A 183 -13.46 -7.27 -2.06
C ALA A 183 -12.05 -6.70 -1.84
N LEU A 184 -11.34 -6.48 -2.94
CA LEU A 184 -10.04 -5.81 -2.96
C LEU A 184 -10.18 -4.49 -3.71
N ALA A 185 -9.73 -3.40 -3.10
CA ALA A 185 -9.62 -2.12 -3.77
C ALA A 185 -8.15 -1.82 -4.07
N ILE A 186 -7.86 -1.52 -5.33
CA ILE A 186 -6.52 -1.19 -5.82
C ILE A 186 -6.57 0.17 -6.50
N GLY A 187 -5.67 1.05 -6.14
CA GLY A 187 -5.67 2.40 -6.69
C GLY A 187 -4.46 3.24 -6.27
N SER A 188 -4.53 4.52 -6.59
CA SER A 188 -3.57 5.56 -6.21
C SER A 188 -4.33 6.67 -5.48
N PRO A 189 -4.77 6.45 -4.22
CA PRO A 189 -5.75 7.29 -3.54
C PRO A 189 -5.30 8.73 -3.27
N LEU A 190 -3.99 8.97 -3.20
CA LEU A 190 -3.39 10.28 -2.93
C LEU A 190 -2.27 10.59 -3.94
N GLY A 191 -2.45 10.14 -5.18
CA GLY A 191 -1.51 10.37 -6.26
C GLY A 191 -0.40 9.33 -6.41
N SER A 192 0.63 9.72 -7.13
CA SER A 192 1.71 8.84 -7.57
C SER A 192 2.52 8.24 -6.42
N GLU A 193 2.62 8.93 -5.28
CA GLU A 193 3.35 8.42 -4.10
C GLU A 193 2.67 7.19 -3.47
N TYR A 194 1.36 7.05 -3.65
CA TYR A 194 0.56 5.94 -3.15
C TYR A 194 0.09 5.00 -4.28
N ALA A 195 0.78 5.06 -5.41
CA ALA A 195 0.46 4.23 -6.57
C ALA A 195 0.40 2.74 -6.21
N THR A 196 -0.64 2.07 -6.71
CA THR A 196 -0.84 0.63 -6.52
C THR A 196 -1.06 0.22 -5.05
N SER A 197 -1.69 1.09 -4.24
CA SER A 197 -2.15 0.73 -2.90
C SER A 197 -3.24 -0.33 -2.96
N LEU A 198 -3.18 -1.32 -2.07
CA LEU A 198 -4.15 -2.41 -1.95
C LEU A 198 -4.83 -2.34 -0.59
N THR A 199 -6.16 -2.36 -0.57
CA THR A 199 -6.95 -2.56 0.64
C THR A 199 -7.92 -3.72 0.46
N GLU A 200 -8.25 -4.42 1.55
CA GLU A 200 -9.16 -5.55 1.57
C GLU A 200 -10.33 -5.25 2.50
N GLY A 201 -11.52 -5.63 2.08
CA GLY A 201 -12.76 -5.50 2.83
C GLY A 201 -13.80 -6.49 2.35
N ILE A 202 -15.06 -6.23 2.67
CA ILE A 202 -16.20 -7.03 2.22
C ILE A 202 -17.23 -6.14 1.54
N ILE A 203 -18.02 -6.72 0.67
CA ILE A 203 -19.21 -6.06 0.11
C ILE A 203 -20.25 -5.93 1.21
N SER A 204 -20.55 -4.73 1.64
CA SER A 204 -21.55 -4.45 2.68
C SER A 204 -22.96 -4.24 2.13
N ALA A 205 -23.07 -3.73 0.89
CA ALA A 205 -24.33 -3.55 0.19
C ALA A 205 -24.12 -3.58 -1.33
N LYS A 206 -25.11 -4.12 -2.08
CA LYS A 206 -25.06 -4.19 -3.56
C LYS A 206 -25.69 -2.99 -4.26
N LYS A 207 -26.77 -2.49 -3.71
CA LYS A 207 -27.54 -1.38 -4.29
C LYS A 207 -27.92 -0.41 -3.17
N ARG A 208 -27.08 0.57 -2.95
CA ARG A 208 -27.36 1.66 -2.03
C ARG A 208 -27.48 2.94 -2.84
N THR A 209 -28.61 3.60 -2.71
CA THR A 209 -28.81 4.92 -3.31
C THR A 209 -28.16 5.96 -2.41
N ILE A 210 -27.30 6.78 -2.98
CA ILE A 210 -26.69 7.94 -2.30
C ILE A 210 -27.07 9.20 -3.05
N ASP A 211 -27.25 10.30 -2.31
CA ASP A 211 -27.46 11.61 -2.91
C ASP A 211 -26.13 12.20 -3.34
N VAL A 212 -26.06 12.63 -4.59
CA VAL A 212 -24.90 13.37 -5.11
C VAL A 212 -25.13 14.85 -4.87
N THR A 213 -24.23 15.47 -4.12
CA THR A 213 -24.31 16.89 -3.79
C THR A 213 -23.17 17.67 -4.45
N ASN A 214 -23.46 18.92 -4.87
CA ASN A 214 -22.42 19.81 -5.35
C ASN A 214 -21.64 20.45 -4.18
N SER A 215 -20.61 21.25 -4.49
CA SER A 215 -19.77 21.95 -3.50
C SER A 215 -20.55 22.91 -2.59
N GLN A 216 -21.79 23.24 -2.94
CA GLN A 216 -22.69 24.09 -2.17
C GLN A 216 -23.66 23.29 -1.29
N GLY A 217 -23.55 21.95 -1.27
CA GLY A 217 -24.41 21.06 -0.48
C GLY A 217 -25.79 20.82 -1.08
N VAL A 218 -26.03 21.22 -2.34
CA VAL A 218 -27.30 21.00 -3.02
C VAL A 218 -27.27 19.64 -3.71
N THR A 219 -28.27 18.77 -3.46
CA THR A 219 -28.44 17.50 -4.15
C THR A 219 -28.66 17.72 -5.63
N THR A 220 -27.79 17.21 -6.47
CA THR A 220 -27.82 17.32 -7.93
C THR A 220 -28.34 16.05 -8.60
N GLY A 221 -28.35 14.93 -7.88
CA GLY A 221 -28.82 13.65 -8.39
C GLY A 221 -28.75 12.54 -7.34
N GLN A 222 -29.09 11.34 -7.76
CA GLN A 222 -28.95 10.13 -6.96
C GLN A 222 -28.18 9.08 -7.76
N GLU A 223 -27.26 8.38 -7.12
CA GLU A 223 -26.51 7.28 -7.69
C GLU A 223 -26.71 5.99 -6.91
N THR A 224 -26.69 4.88 -7.63
CA THR A 224 -26.70 3.55 -7.02
C THR A 224 -25.28 3.02 -6.96
N VAL A 225 -24.82 2.76 -5.75
CA VAL A 225 -23.44 2.33 -5.48
C VAL A 225 -23.38 0.96 -4.80
N ILE A 226 -22.23 0.33 -4.93
CA ILE A 226 -21.80 -0.84 -4.17
C ILE A 226 -20.99 -0.34 -2.99
N GLN A 227 -21.30 -0.84 -1.80
CA GLN A 227 -20.57 -0.48 -0.58
C GLN A 227 -19.76 -1.65 -0.06
#